data_d943bdf1956dc56a401788efc4c09a8f
#
_entry.id   d943bdf1956dc56a401788efc4c09a8f
#
_cell.length_a   1.000
_cell.length_b   1.000
_cell.length_c   1.000
_cell.angle_alpha   90.00
_cell.angle_beta   90.00
_cell.angle_gamma   90.00
#
_symmetry.space_group_name_H-M   'P 1'
#
loop_
_entity.id
_entity.type
_entity.pdbx_description
1 polymer ?
#
loop_
_entity_poly.entity_id
_entity_poly.type
_entity_poly.pdbx_seq_one_letter_code
_entity_poly.pdbx_strand_id
1 'polypeptide(L)'
;MTDSKDKAREIVESTGTEVEKGRGPSQASLLVALARERYELFMSEDGRPYGVKVDGANIALPLRGKAGLRSQLARIFTDEHDGSVPSQSALADAMTVLEGVAQDADPRVPHVRVARSDDGIVVDLGDADGRCVIIRPTGWERTARSPVLFRRSGAMKPLPEPVRDGDGLAKLRAMLNTDDEGFQLLVAWLVAAFIPDLPHPILTFRGEQGTGKSYSAKMVIGIVDPSGAPKRTAPRDIKSWATQAFNSWALCLDNVSVIADWLSDALCRAVTGDGIVDRALYTDDDVVVLEFRRVLAMTTIDAGALAGDLAERLLTIELHTIPDRRRREEAELDAAYADAHAAILASLFDLLADVLAVLPDVQLDERPRMADFARVLAAVDKVKGWHTLDSYKATARDAVADVLEGEPFAQAVVALVDRAGPEGVTLTASELLERVAAPDKLPRKWPKDPTRAGGQLKRLAPALRTIGIEVDDSKRGPKPKKQRLYTLTASAERRYETASPASPGAIGTIPEQGEQGGRYRGDASGPPSTQGDARNAAGNAGLFAASPQGTALDLHGHGRGDAGTAGDAEMHPLSNGVRPKTPCAQCSRPQWNAEGSPFCLDCRTAA
;
A
#
# COMPACT_ATOMS: atom_id res chain seq x y z
N MET A 1 -19.23 -28.12 45.78
CA MET A 1 -19.64 -27.81 44.37
C MET A 1 -19.98 -29.09 43.59
N THR A 2 -20.50 -30.09 44.21
CA THR A 2 -20.86 -31.40 43.62
C THR A 2 -22.38 -31.65 43.59
N ASP A 3 -23.17 -30.75 44.21
CA ASP A 3 -24.61 -30.94 44.38
C ASP A 3 -25.49 -30.35 43.25
N SER A 4 -24.93 -29.58 42.35
CA SER A 4 -25.69 -28.95 41.25
C SER A 4 -25.69 -29.76 39.95
N LYS A 5 -24.72 -30.68 39.76
CA LYS A 5 -24.67 -31.56 38.61
C LYS A 5 -25.54 -32.81 38.75
N ASP A 6 -25.74 -33.26 39.94
CA ASP A 6 -26.60 -34.43 40.24
C ASP A 6 -28.08 -34.07 40.16
N LYS A 7 -28.49 -32.85 40.55
CA LYS A 7 -29.86 -32.36 40.38
C LYS A 7 -30.26 -32.13 38.90
N ALA A 8 -29.31 -31.73 38.04
CA ALA A 8 -29.57 -31.57 36.61
C ALA A 8 -29.75 -32.94 35.90
N ARG A 9 -29.14 -33.98 36.44
CA ARG A 9 -29.25 -35.34 35.89
C ARG A 9 -30.57 -35.99 36.33
N GLU A 10 -31.04 -35.73 37.55
CA GLU A 10 -32.30 -36.23 38.08
C GLU A 10 -33.55 -35.60 37.44
N ILE A 11 -33.46 -34.34 36.96
CA ILE A 11 -34.54 -33.67 36.24
C ILE A 11 -34.68 -34.23 34.81
N VAL A 12 -33.61 -34.71 34.19
CA VAL A 12 -33.63 -35.31 32.85
C VAL A 12 -34.17 -36.75 32.89
N GLU A 13 -34.03 -37.47 34.02
CA GLU A 13 -34.56 -38.84 34.18
C GLU A 13 -36.03 -38.88 34.62
N SER A 14 -36.60 -37.80 35.15
CA SER A 14 -37.98 -37.77 35.66
C SER A 14 -39.05 -37.25 34.68
N THR A 15 -38.69 -36.70 33.55
CA THR A 15 -39.61 -36.42 32.44
C THR A 15 -39.61 -37.56 31.46
N GLY A 16 -40.36 -38.62 31.84
CA GLY A 16 -40.73 -39.71 30.95
C GLY A 16 -41.60 -39.21 29.79
N THR A 17 -40.98 -38.61 28.79
CA THR A 17 -41.54 -38.41 27.47
C THR A 17 -41.05 -39.56 26.62
N GLU A 18 -42.02 -40.37 26.13
CA GLU A 18 -41.78 -41.44 25.18
C GLU A 18 -40.77 -41.01 24.12
N VAL A 19 -39.59 -41.61 24.14
CA VAL A 19 -38.61 -41.49 23.06
C VAL A 19 -39.26 -42.13 21.83
N GLU A 20 -39.73 -41.30 20.91
CA GLU A 20 -40.07 -41.70 19.53
C GLU A 20 -38.85 -42.45 18.96
N LYS A 21 -38.96 -43.77 18.94
CA LYS A 21 -38.08 -44.67 18.19
C LYS A 21 -38.19 -44.31 16.73
N GLY A 22 -37.15 -43.71 16.14
CA GLY A 22 -37.05 -43.81 14.69
C GLY A 22 -36.56 -42.62 13.85
N ARG A 23 -36.04 -41.54 14.42
CA ARG A 23 -35.31 -40.54 13.62
C ARG A 23 -33.83 -40.53 13.98
N GLY A 24 -32.98 -40.92 13.04
CA GLY A 24 -31.55 -40.76 13.16
C GLY A 24 -31.15 -39.28 13.45
N PRO A 25 -29.89 -38.99 13.74
CA PRO A 25 -29.43 -37.63 14.03
C PRO A 25 -29.85 -36.68 12.89
N SER A 26 -30.21 -35.44 13.27
CA SER A 26 -30.60 -34.43 12.28
C SER A 26 -29.42 -34.07 11.34
N GLN A 27 -29.71 -33.58 10.14
CA GLN A 27 -28.65 -33.10 9.22
C GLN A 27 -27.73 -32.06 9.89
N ALA A 28 -28.26 -31.16 10.74
CA ALA A 28 -27.48 -30.21 11.50
C ALA A 28 -26.52 -30.91 12.47
N SER A 29 -26.99 -31.93 13.21
CA SER A 29 -26.15 -32.70 14.12
C SER A 29 -25.03 -33.44 13.41
N LEU A 30 -25.32 -34.02 12.23
CA LEU A 30 -24.32 -34.68 11.38
C LEU A 30 -23.26 -33.69 10.88
N LEU A 31 -23.68 -32.50 10.44
CA LEU A 31 -22.77 -31.44 9.98
C LEU A 31 -21.86 -30.95 11.12
N VAL A 32 -22.40 -30.80 12.34
CA VAL A 32 -21.60 -30.43 13.53
C VAL A 32 -20.60 -31.54 13.87
N ALA A 33 -21.01 -32.81 13.86
CA ALA A 33 -20.11 -33.93 14.10
C ALA A 33 -18.98 -33.98 13.07
N LEU A 34 -19.32 -33.86 11.79
CA LEU A 34 -18.38 -33.83 10.67
C LEU A 34 -17.38 -32.66 10.79
N ALA A 35 -17.88 -31.48 11.19
CA ALA A 35 -17.01 -30.32 11.37
C ALA A 35 -16.01 -30.55 12.54
N ARG A 36 -16.48 -31.06 13.68
CA ARG A 36 -15.64 -31.30 14.87
C ARG A 36 -14.62 -32.42 14.67
N GLU A 37 -14.92 -33.38 13.81
CA GLU A 37 -13.97 -34.44 13.44
C GLU A 37 -12.82 -33.91 12.57
N ARG A 38 -13.10 -32.98 11.66
CA ARG A 38 -12.18 -32.58 10.60
C ARG A 38 -11.54 -31.22 10.77
N TYR A 39 -12.08 -30.39 11.68
CA TYR A 39 -11.62 -29.01 11.90
C TYR A 39 -11.49 -28.70 13.39
N GLU A 40 -10.39 -28.07 13.74
CA GLU A 40 -10.24 -27.35 14.99
C GLU A 40 -10.88 -25.97 14.80
N LEU A 41 -11.79 -25.61 15.71
CA LEU A 41 -12.53 -24.35 15.69
C LEU A 41 -11.94 -23.41 16.73
N PHE A 42 -11.85 -22.13 16.42
CA PHE A 42 -11.30 -21.10 17.30
C PHE A 42 -11.82 -19.71 16.93
N MET A 43 -11.71 -18.78 17.88
CA MET A 43 -11.86 -17.35 17.62
C MET A 43 -10.51 -16.71 17.34
N SER A 44 -10.43 -15.75 16.40
CA SER A 44 -9.30 -14.85 16.34
C SER A 44 -9.39 -13.78 17.43
N GLU A 45 -8.28 -13.12 17.73
CA GLU A 45 -8.23 -12.04 18.74
C GLU A 45 -9.17 -10.87 18.38
N ASP A 46 -9.45 -10.66 17.09
CA ASP A 46 -10.42 -9.68 16.57
C ASP A 46 -11.87 -10.18 16.55
N GLY A 47 -12.16 -11.29 17.26
CA GLY A 47 -13.52 -11.82 17.49
C GLY A 47 -14.17 -12.50 16.28
N ARG A 48 -13.38 -13.05 15.34
CA ARG A 48 -13.90 -13.76 14.16
C ARG A 48 -13.77 -15.28 14.32
N PRO A 49 -14.83 -16.05 14.02
CA PRO A 49 -14.78 -17.50 14.11
C PRO A 49 -14.12 -18.11 12.87
N TYR A 50 -13.19 -19.05 13.10
CA TYR A 50 -12.45 -19.79 12.09
C TYR A 50 -12.43 -21.28 12.38
N GLY A 51 -12.18 -22.07 11.34
CA GLY A 51 -11.84 -23.48 11.43
C GLY A 51 -10.58 -23.79 10.63
N VAL A 52 -9.71 -24.63 11.17
CA VAL A 52 -8.51 -25.14 10.48
C VAL A 52 -8.58 -26.66 10.40
N LYS A 53 -8.18 -27.25 9.27
CA LYS A 53 -8.18 -28.71 9.11
C LYS A 53 -7.20 -29.37 10.07
N VAL A 54 -7.65 -30.41 10.76
CA VAL A 54 -6.80 -31.24 11.63
C VAL A 54 -5.66 -31.86 10.81
N ASP A 55 -6.03 -32.55 9.71
CA ASP A 55 -5.08 -33.15 8.78
C ASP A 55 -5.03 -32.35 7.48
N GLY A 56 -4.10 -31.40 7.37
CA GLY A 56 -3.98 -30.60 6.16
C GLY A 56 -3.16 -29.33 6.35
N ALA A 57 -3.35 -28.41 5.40
CA ALA A 57 -2.71 -27.11 5.43
C ALA A 57 -3.17 -26.32 6.67
N ASN A 58 -2.24 -25.62 7.31
CA ASN A 58 -2.52 -24.77 8.46
C ASN A 58 -3.11 -23.42 8.00
N ILE A 59 -4.28 -23.49 7.35
CA ILE A 59 -5.00 -22.35 6.78
C ILE A 59 -6.34 -22.19 7.47
N ALA A 60 -6.53 -21.03 8.09
CA ALA A 60 -7.78 -20.63 8.75
C ALA A 60 -8.87 -20.34 7.70
N LEU A 61 -9.97 -21.04 7.79
CA LEU A 61 -11.16 -20.85 6.97
C LEU A 61 -12.19 -20.08 7.81
N PRO A 62 -12.69 -18.93 7.39
CA PRO A 62 -13.74 -18.24 8.13
C PRO A 62 -15.00 -19.10 8.16
N LEU A 63 -15.66 -19.16 9.32
CA LEU A 63 -16.93 -19.86 9.45
C LEU A 63 -18.01 -19.17 8.60
N ARG A 64 -18.00 -17.83 8.59
CA ARG A 64 -18.92 -16.98 7.83
C ARG A 64 -18.34 -16.62 6.46
N GLY A 65 -19.19 -16.41 5.49
CA GLY A 65 -18.81 -15.96 4.14
C GLY A 65 -18.90 -17.03 3.06
N LYS A 66 -18.76 -16.60 1.79
CA LYS A 66 -19.03 -17.47 0.62
C LYS A 66 -17.97 -18.57 0.41
N ALA A 67 -16.71 -18.29 0.76
CA ALA A 67 -15.58 -19.22 0.61
C ALA A 67 -15.14 -19.83 1.95
N GLY A 68 -16.02 -19.84 2.95
CA GLY A 68 -15.74 -20.31 4.29
C GLY A 68 -16.03 -21.79 4.52
N LEU A 69 -15.94 -22.19 5.79
CA LEU A 69 -16.17 -23.55 6.25
C LEU A 69 -17.55 -24.09 5.84
N ARG A 70 -18.59 -23.22 5.83
CA ARG A 70 -19.96 -23.59 5.46
C ARG A 70 -20.06 -24.29 4.10
N SER A 71 -19.41 -23.75 3.08
CA SER A 71 -19.44 -24.33 1.73
C SER A 71 -18.65 -25.64 1.64
N GLN A 72 -17.55 -25.74 2.38
CA GLN A 72 -16.77 -26.99 2.45
C GLN A 72 -17.54 -28.09 3.16
N LEU A 73 -18.19 -27.80 4.27
CA LEU A 73 -19.03 -28.78 4.99
C LEU A 73 -20.20 -29.25 4.14
N ALA A 74 -20.87 -28.36 3.41
CA ALA A 74 -21.94 -28.75 2.49
C ALA A 74 -21.44 -29.74 1.42
N ARG A 75 -20.26 -29.48 0.84
CA ARG A 75 -19.66 -30.37 -0.14
C ARG A 75 -19.28 -31.72 0.44
N ILE A 76 -18.57 -31.73 1.58
CA ILE A 76 -18.14 -32.96 2.26
C ILE A 76 -19.37 -33.80 2.65
N PHE A 77 -20.39 -33.16 3.21
CA PHE A 77 -21.65 -33.85 3.54
C PHE A 77 -22.27 -34.51 2.33
N THR A 78 -22.31 -33.82 1.19
CA THR A 78 -22.86 -34.37 -0.06
C THR A 78 -22.02 -35.54 -0.57
N ASP A 79 -20.70 -35.46 -0.50
CA ASP A 79 -19.78 -36.52 -0.93
C ASP A 79 -19.94 -37.80 -0.06
N GLU A 80 -20.25 -37.67 1.25
CA GLU A 80 -20.37 -38.78 2.21
C GLU A 80 -21.79 -39.34 2.35
N HIS A 81 -22.81 -38.65 1.83
CA HIS A 81 -24.20 -39.06 1.97
C HIS A 81 -24.86 -39.29 0.61
N ASP A 82 -24.19 -40.03 -0.29
CA ASP A 82 -24.70 -40.48 -1.58
C ASP A 82 -25.31 -39.35 -2.45
N GLY A 83 -24.68 -38.15 -2.42
CA GLY A 83 -25.14 -36.97 -3.15
C GLY A 83 -26.27 -36.19 -2.48
N SER A 84 -26.64 -36.52 -1.24
CA SER A 84 -27.67 -35.80 -0.50
C SER A 84 -27.17 -34.39 -0.11
N VAL A 85 -27.88 -33.34 -0.52
CA VAL A 85 -27.55 -31.95 -0.24
C VAL A 85 -28.16 -31.52 1.10
N PRO A 86 -27.37 -30.98 2.04
CA PRO A 86 -27.92 -30.51 3.31
C PRO A 86 -28.81 -29.28 3.10
N SER A 87 -29.89 -29.19 3.87
CA SER A 87 -30.80 -28.04 3.78
C SER A 87 -30.13 -26.74 4.27
N GLN A 88 -30.59 -25.59 3.79
CA GLN A 88 -30.08 -24.28 4.20
C GLN A 88 -30.28 -24.05 5.71
N SER A 89 -31.40 -24.52 6.28
CA SER A 89 -31.66 -24.46 7.73
C SER A 89 -30.67 -25.31 8.51
N ALA A 90 -30.45 -26.58 8.09
CA ALA A 90 -29.48 -27.45 8.76
C ALA A 90 -28.06 -26.87 8.75
N LEU A 91 -27.65 -26.25 7.63
CA LEU A 91 -26.38 -25.55 7.55
C LEU A 91 -26.33 -24.31 8.45
N ALA A 92 -27.43 -23.55 8.56
CA ALA A 92 -27.48 -22.39 9.45
C ALA A 92 -27.41 -22.77 10.92
N ASP A 93 -28.19 -23.78 11.32
CA ASP A 93 -28.20 -24.31 12.69
C ASP A 93 -26.82 -24.88 13.07
N ALA A 94 -26.21 -25.67 12.18
CA ALA A 94 -24.85 -26.20 12.39
C ALA A 94 -23.82 -25.07 12.57
N MET A 95 -23.87 -24.04 11.70
CA MET A 95 -22.92 -22.92 11.80
C MET A 95 -23.08 -22.15 13.11
N THR A 96 -24.30 -21.96 13.61
CA THR A 96 -24.53 -21.30 14.91
C THR A 96 -23.92 -22.09 16.07
N VAL A 97 -24.06 -23.42 16.06
CA VAL A 97 -23.43 -24.28 17.06
C VAL A 97 -21.90 -24.23 16.96
N LEU A 98 -21.35 -24.28 15.74
CA LEU A 98 -19.90 -24.25 15.50
C LEU A 98 -19.29 -22.91 15.90
N GLU A 99 -20.01 -21.78 15.74
CA GLU A 99 -19.60 -20.47 16.24
C GLU A 99 -19.53 -20.48 17.78
N GLY A 100 -20.49 -21.07 18.47
CA GLY A 100 -20.43 -21.27 19.92
C GLY A 100 -19.24 -22.12 20.35
N VAL A 101 -18.97 -23.22 19.63
CA VAL A 101 -17.77 -24.05 19.91
C VAL A 101 -16.47 -23.26 19.71
N ALA A 102 -16.42 -22.40 18.67
CA ALA A 102 -15.26 -21.57 18.45
C ALA A 102 -15.04 -20.53 19.56
N GLN A 103 -16.13 -20.02 20.18
CA GLN A 103 -16.06 -19.07 21.30
C GLN A 103 -15.51 -19.71 22.59
N ASP A 104 -15.70 -21.01 22.78
CA ASP A 104 -15.21 -21.74 23.95
C ASP A 104 -13.72 -22.14 23.81
N ALA A 105 -13.14 -22.01 22.61
CA ALA A 105 -11.76 -22.40 22.34
C ALA A 105 -10.79 -21.24 22.60
N ASP A 106 -9.53 -21.56 22.87
CA ASP A 106 -8.47 -20.57 23.03
C ASP A 106 -8.31 -19.74 21.75
N PRO A 107 -8.21 -18.40 21.85
CA PRO A 107 -8.04 -17.55 20.71
C PRO A 107 -6.70 -17.77 20.01
N ARG A 108 -6.69 -17.69 18.66
CA ARG A 108 -5.49 -17.87 17.83
C ARG A 108 -5.36 -16.73 16.82
N VAL A 109 -4.13 -16.39 16.43
CA VAL A 109 -3.84 -15.33 15.46
C VAL A 109 -3.63 -15.90 14.07
N PRO A 110 -4.55 -15.73 13.11
CA PRO A 110 -4.33 -16.10 11.72
C PRO A 110 -3.59 -14.98 10.96
N HIS A 111 -2.37 -15.23 10.55
CA HIS A 111 -1.51 -14.28 9.82
C HIS A 111 -1.88 -14.16 8.35
N VAL A 112 -1.36 -13.14 7.67
CA VAL A 112 -1.51 -12.94 6.23
C VAL A 112 -0.14 -12.94 5.58
N ARG A 113 0.11 -13.83 4.65
CA ARG A 113 1.31 -13.99 3.82
C ARG A 113 2.62 -14.21 4.58
N VAL A 114 2.95 -13.37 5.56
CA VAL A 114 4.21 -13.41 6.31
C VAL A 114 3.92 -13.44 7.80
N ALA A 115 4.66 -14.25 8.53
CA ALA A 115 4.53 -14.36 9.98
C ALA A 115 5.88 -14.65 10.65
N ARG A 116 5.98 -14.34 11.94
CA ARG A 116 7.07 -14.78 12.81
C ARG A 116 6.71 -16.14 13.42
N SER A 117 7.69 -17.03 13.48
CA SER A 117 7.66 -18.22 14.32
C SER A 117 8.89 -18.25 15.23
N ASP A 118 8.91 -19.16 16.20
CA ASP A 118 10.06 -19.35 17.09
C ASP A 118 11.34 -19.63 16.30
N ASP A 119 11.22 -20.31 15.18
CA ASP A 119 12.34 -20.72 14.32
C ASP A 119 12.79 -19.66 13.30
N GLY A 120 11.96 -18.66 12.99
CA GLY A 120 12.30 -17.69 11.96
C GLY A 120 11.10 -17.01 11.33
N ILE A 121 11.23 -16.58 10.10
CA ILE A 121 10.18 -15.97 9.30
C ILE A 121 9.51 -17.01 8.42
N VAL A 122 8.20 -17.05 8.42
CA VAL A 122 7.38 -17.98 7.61
C VAL A 122 6.65 -17.19 6.53
N VAL A 123 6.81 -17.61 5.27
CA VAL A 123 6.13 -17.01 4.11
C VAL A 123 5.18 -18.05 3.52
N ASP A 124 3.87 -17.75 3.55
CA ASP A 124 2.85 -18.55 2.90
C ASP A 124 2.96 -18.41 1.36
N LEU A 125 3.20 -19.50 0.64
CA LEU A 125 3.23 -19.47 -0.82
C LEU A 125 1.84 -19.22 -1.45
N GLY A 126 0.75 -19.37 -0.68
CA GLY A 126 -0.60 -19.12 -1.17
C GLY A 126 -1.13 -20.16 -2.13
N ASP A 127 -0.46 -21.30 -2.29
CA ASP A 127 -0.87 -22.40 -3.14
C ASP A 127 -1.98 -23.26 -2.51
N ALA A 128 -2.54 -24.17 -3.30
CA ALA A 128 -3.63 -25.03 -2.85
C ALA A 128 -3.23 -25.99 -1.72
N ASP A 129 -1.96 -26.39 -1.68
CA ASP A 129 -1.42 -27.38 -0.74
C ASP A 129 -1.06 -26.75 0.62
N GLY A 130 -0.97 -25.42 0.71
CA GLY A 130 -0.61 -24.69 1.92
C GLY A 130 0.88 -24.76 2.24
N ARG A 131 1.71 -24.92 1.19
CA ARG A 131 3.16 -24.90 1.34
C ARG A 131 3.65 -23.52 1.74
N CYS A 132 4.73 -23.49 2.49
CA CYS A 132 5.38 -22.26 2.92
C CYS A 132 6.90 -22.36 2.86
N VAL A 133 7.57 -21.23 3.02
CA VAL A 133 9.01 -21.13 3.18
C VAL A 133 9.30 -20.66 4.59
N ILE A 134 10.26 -21.32 5.26
CA ILE A 134 10.79 -20.88 6.57
C ILE A 134 12.19 -20.34 6.34
N ILE A 135 12.42 -19.09 6.75
CA ILE A 135 13.68 -18.37 6.58
C ILE A 135 14.32 -18.17 7.96
N ARG A 136 15.52 -18.68 8.12
CA ARG A 136 16.32 -18.62 9.36
C ARG A 136 17.67 -17.95 9.09
N PRO A 137 18.42 -17.57 10.11
CA PRO A 137 19.80 -17.09 9.94
C PRO A 137 20.73 -18.06 9.20
N THR A 138 20.41 -19.35 9.17
CA THR A 138 21.19 -20.41 8.53
C THR A 138 20.77 -20.70 7.08
N GLY A 139 19.77 -19.99 6.55
CA GLY A 139 19.21 -20.20 5.22
C GLY A 139 17.70 -20.38 5.24
N TRP A 140 17.15 -20.82 4.13
CA TRP A 140 15.71 -21.06 4.03
C TRP A 140 15.40 -22.44 3.44
N GLU A 141 14.24 -22.96 3.84
CA GLU A 141 13.72 -24.24 3.36
C GLU A 141 12.23 -24.15 3.07
N ARG A 142 11.76 -25.05 2.20
CA ARG A 142 10.33 -25.23 1.92
C ARG A 142 9.76 -26.29 2.85
N THR A 143 8.53 -26.06 3.31
CA THR A 143 7.79 -27.06 4.10
C THR A 143 6.38 -27.24 3.56
N ALA A 144 5.89 -28.47 3.65
CA ALA A 144 4.54 -28.82 3.21
C ALA A 144 3.45 -28.27 4.16
N ARG A 145 3.78 -28.04 5.42
CA ARG A 145 2.83 -27.52 6.42
C ARG A 145 3.47 -26.36 7.18
N SER A 146 2.77 -25.25 7.25
CA SER A 146 3.21 -24.10 8.01
C SER A 146 3.19 -24.37 9.53
N PRO A 147 4.24 -23.96 10.28
CA PRO A 147 4.22 -23.99 11.75
C PRO A 147 3.27 -22.94 12.35
N VAL A 148 2.88 -21.92 11.60
CA VAL A 148 1.97 -20.85 12.01
C VAL A 148 0.69 -20.88 11.17
N LEU A 149 -0.37 -20.32 11.74
CA LEU A 149 -1.68 -20.28 11.11
C LEU A 149 -1.79 -19.10 10.14
N PHE A 150 -2.15 -19.38 8.89
CA PHE A 150 -2.42 -18.35 7.91
C PHE A 150 -3.92 -18.27 7.56
N ARG A 151 -4.37 -17.08 7.16
CA ARG A 151 -5.64 -16.85 6.50
C ARG A 151 -5.43 -16.24 5.12
N ARG A 152 -6.31 -16.55 4.20
CA ARG A 152 -6.21 -16.08 2.80
C ARG A 152 -7.47 -15.35 2.39
N SER A 153 -7.32 -14.30 1.61
CA SER A 153 -8.43 -13.58 0.97
C SER A 153 -8.60 -14.02 -0.48
N GLY A 154 -9.78 -13.79 -1.05
CA GLY A 154 -10.03 -14.06 -2.46
C GLY A 154 -9.21 -13.20 -3.44
N ALA A 155 -8.57 -12.15 -2.95
CA ALA A 155 -7.68 -11.32 -3.76
C ALA A 155 -6.25 -11.86 -3.82
N MET A 156 -5.82 -12.66 -2.85
CA MET A 156 -4.48 -13.23 -2.78
C MET A 156 -4.24 -14.21 -3.93
N LYS A 157 -3.06 -14.11 -4.55
CA LYS A 157 -2.56 -15.05 -5.54
C LYS A 157 -1.35 -15.82 -5.00
N PRO A 158 -1.06 -17.03 -5.53
CA PRO A 158 0.12 -17.77 -5.12
C PRO A 158 1.41 -17.06 -5.56
N LEU A 159 2.43 -17.15 -4.71
CA LEU A 159 3.82 -16.89 -5.07
C LEU A 159 4.35 -18.09 -5.85
N PRO A 160 5.28 -17.89 -6.80
CA PRO A 160 5.98 -19.02 -7.41
C PRO A 160 6.85 -19.72 -6.35
N GLU A 161 7.12 -20.97 -6.57
CA GLU A 161 8.07 -21.71 -5.76
C GLU A 161 9.47 -21.13 -5.95
N PRO A 162 10.16 -20.67 -4.88
CA PRO A 162 11.48 -20.07 -5.01
C PRO A 162 12.50 -21.10 -5.50
N VAL A 163 13.30 -20.73 -6.50
CA VAL A 163 14.30 -21.57 -7.13
C VAL A 163 15.61 -20.82 -7.25
N ARG A 164 16.72 -21.42 -6.79
CA ARG A 164 18.07 -20.88 -6.97
C ARG A 164 18.53 -21.09 -8.42
N ASP A 165 18.01 -20.27 -9.33
CA ASP A 165 18.32 -20.27 -10.75
C ASP A 165 18.94 -18.96 -11.17
N GLY A 166 20.26 -18.89 -11.10
CA GLY A 166 21.05 -17.70 -11.42
C GLY A 166 20.88 -16.57 -10.40
N ASP A 167 21.31 -15.37 -10.79
CA ASP A 167 21.22 -14.17 -9.97
C ASP A 167 19.85 -13.47 -10.14
N GLY A 168 18.94 -13.75 -9.20
CA GLY A 168 17.60 -13.14 -9.19
C GLY A 168 17.63 -11.62 -8.99
N LEU A 169 18.61 -11.08 -8.25
CA LEU A 169 18.75 -9.64 -8.06
C LEU A 169 19.21 -8.96 -9.35
N ALA A 170 20.11 -9.57 -10.13
CA ALA A 170 20.48 -9.05 -11.45
C ALA A 170 19.29 -9.09 -12.44
N LYS A 171 18.47 -10.16 -12.40
CA LYS A 171 17.23 -10.24 -13.18
C LYS A 171 16.27 -9.10 -12.79
N LEU A 172 16.09 -8.81 -11.48
CA LEU A 172 15.28 -7.71 -10.99
C LEU A 172 15.84 -6.35 -11.43
N ARG A 173 17.18 -6.15 -11.32
CA ARG A 173 17.85 -4.92 -11.74
C ARG A 173 17.59 -4.56 -13.20
N ALA A 174 17.56 -5.56 -14.08
CA ALA A 174 17.32 -5.39 -15.50
C ALA A 174 15.88 -4.91 -15.85
N MET A 175 14.94 -5.05 -14.93
CA MET A 175 13.54 -4.64 -15.11
C MET A 175 13.22 -3.27 -14.48
N LEU A 176 14.14 -2.70 -13.72
CA LEU A 176 13.93 -1.44 -12.99
C LEU A 176 14.70 -0.30 -13.64
N ASN A 177 14.05 0.85 -13.75
CA ASN A 177 14.58 2.04 -14.39
C ASN A 177 15.00 3.08 -13.33
N THR A 178 15.90 2.67 -12.43
CA THR A 178 16.49 3.52 -11.39
C THR A 178 18.02 3.40 -11.42
N ASP A 179 18.74 4.22 -10.68
CA ASP A 179 20.20 4.07 -10.50
C ASP A 179 20.56 2.90 -9.57
N ASP A 180 21.83 2.74 -9.30
CA ASP A 180 22.30 1.63 -8.47
C ASP A 180 21.98 1.86 -6.98
N GLU A 181 22.00 3.10 -6.51
CA GLU A 181 21.64 3.46 -5.13
C GLU A 181 20.15 3.21 -4.87
N GLY A 182 19.28 3.67 -5.76
CA GLY A 182 17.85 3.44 -5.69
C GLY A 182 17.52 1.95 -5.79
N PHE A 183 18.24 1.18 -6.62
CA PHE A 183 18.07 -0.27 -6.70
C PHE A 183 18.48 -0.96 -5.40
N GLN A 184 19.64 -0.64 -4.82
CA GLN A 184 20.12 -1.20 -3.56
C GLN A 184 19.14 -0.91 -2.43
N LEU A 185 18.65 0.33 -2.35
CA LEU A 185 17.66 0.75 -1.36
C LEU A 185 16.33 0.01 -1.53
N LEU A 186 15.89 -0.20 -2.78
CA LEU A 186 14.69 -0.99 -3.08
C LEU A 186 14.83 -2.45 -2.68
N VAL A 187 15.99 -3.08 -2.94
CA VAL A 187 16.25 -4.46 -2.51
C VAL A 187 16.24 -4.57 -0.98
N ALA A 188 16.85 -3.62 -0.29
CA ALA A 188 16.82 -3.59 1.18
C ALA A 188 15.39 -3.41 1.73
N TRP A 189 14.56 -2.58 1.07
CA TRP A 189 13.14 -2.47 1.39
C TRP A 189 12.37 -3.77 1.15
N LEU A 190 12.66 -4.48 0.04
CA LEU A 190 12.05 -5.80 -0.24
C LEU A 190 12.43 -6.85 0.80
N VAL A 191 13.68 -6.87 1.26
CA VAL A 191 14.12 -7.74 2.37
C VAL A 191 13.34 -7.42 3.63
N ALA A 192 13.23 -6.13 4.00
CA ALA A 192 12.45 -5.69 5.15
C ALA A 192 10.97 -6.05 5.02
N ALA A 193 10.40 -6.02 3.81
CA ALA A 193 8.99 -6.34 3.55
C ALA A 193 8.61 -7.79 3.93
N PHE A 194 9.57 -8.68 4.09
CA PHE A 194 9.37 -10.04 4.62
C PHE A 194 9.61 -10.14 6.13
N ILE A 195 9.90 -9.07 6.84
CA ILE A 195 10.05 -9.07 8.31
C ILE A 195 8.78 -8.51 8.95
N PRO A 196 7.93 -9.32 9.62
CA PRO A 196 6.61 -8.89 10.06
C PRO A 196 6.61 -7.93 11.26
N ASP A 197 7.68 -7.95 12.07
CA ASP A 197 7.66 -7.34 13.40
C ASP A 197 8.22 -5.90 13.44
N LEU A 198 8.47 -5.29 12.27
CA LEU A 198 8.99 -3.93 12.21
C LEU A 198 8.08 -2.99 11.39
N PRO A 199 8.11 -1.70 11.68
CA PRO A 199 7.47 -0.71 10.83
C PRO A 199 8.15 -0.63 9.46
N HIS A 200 7.35 -0.55 8.39
CA HIS A 200 7.86 -0.43 7.02
C HIS A 200 7.61 0.99 6.49
N PRO A 201 8.63 1.69 5.97
CA PRO A 201 8.36 2.93 5.26
C PRO A 201 7.52 2.66 4.01
N ILE A 202 6.66 3.60 3.66
CA ILE A 202 5.85 3.53 2.45
C ILE A 202 6.77 3.76 1.26
N LEU A 203 6.91 2.75 0.41
CA LEU A 203 7.68 2.87 -0.82
C LEU A 203 6.98 3.80 -1.80
N THR A 204 7.64 4.85 -2.23
CA THR A 204 7.14 5.76 -3.27
C THR A 204 8.05 5.76 -4.49
N PHE A 205 7.43 5.70 -5.68
CA PHE A 205 8.15 5.87 -6.93
C PHE A 205 7.91 7.29 -7.45
N ARG A 206 8.99 8.04 -7.61
CA ARG A 206 9.00 9.40 -8.15
C ARG A 206 9.58 9.39 -9.58
N GLY A 207 9.22 10.36 -10.40
CA GLY A 207 9.72 10.53 -11.76
C GLY A 207 8.66 11.13 -12.67
N GLU A 208 9.06 11.55 -13.85
CA GLU A 208 8.19 12.14 -14.88
C GLU A 208 7.11 11.15 -15.36
N GLN A 209 6.17 11.64 -16.14
CA GLN A 209 5.19 10.77 -16.79
C GLN A 209 5.91 9.84 -17.79
N GLY A 210 5.54 8.54 -17.78
CA GLY A 210 6.15 7.55 -18.69
C GLY A 210 7.45 6.92 -18.19
N THR A 211 7.87 7.15 -16.93
CA THR A 211 9.06 6.50 -16.32
C THR A 211 8.81 5.08 -15.79
N GLY A 212 7.59 4.55 -15.88
CA GLY A 212 7.26 3.19 -15.45
C GLY A 212 6.83 3.06 -13.98
N LYS A 213 6.49 4.14 -13.27
CA LYS A 213 6.12 4.12 -11.84
C LYS A 213 5.09 3.05 -11.47
N SER A 214 3.93 3.07 -12.14
CA SER A 214 2.84 2.13 -11.85
C SER A 214 3.21 0.68 -12.14
N TYR A 215 4.06 0.43 -13.14
CA TYR A 215 4.56 -0.90 -13.44
C TYR A 215 5.56 -1.38 -12.37
N SER A 216 6.52 -0.55 -11.99
CA SER A 216 7.50 -0.86 -10.94
C SER A 216 6.80 -1.15 -9.61
N ALA A 217 5.81 -0.34 -9.22
CA ALA A 217 5.03 -0.57 -8.01
C ALA A 217 4.21 -1.87 -8.07
N LYS A 218 3.54 -2.17 -9.22
CA LYS A 218 2.84 -3.45 -9.45
C LYS A 218 3.79 -4.64 -9.26
N MET A 219 4.97 -4.58 -9.88
CA MET A 219 5.97 -5.65 -9.84
C MET A 219 6.51 -5.85 -8.42
N VAL A 220 6.94 -4.78 -7.76
CA VAL A 220 7.56 -4.83 -6.43
C VAL A 220 6.58 -5.38 -5.38
N ILE A 221 5.34 -4.92 -5.38
CA ILE A 221 4.30 -5.49 -4.50
C ILE A 221 4.00 -6.94 -4.88
N GLY A 222 4.01 -7.26 -6.18
CA GLY A 222 3.81 -8.63 -6.67
C GLY A 222 4.89 -9.62 -6.22
N ILE A 223 6.13 -9.16 -5.97
CA ILE A 223 7.20 -9.99 -5.40
C ILE A 223 6.85 -10.40 -3.97
N VAL A 224 6.22 -9.53 -3.18
CA VAL A 224 5.93 -9.78 -1.77
C VAL A 224 4.56 -10.43 -1.56
N ASP A 225 3.52 -9.89 -2.18
CA ASP A 225 2.12 -10.32 -2.00
C ASP A 225 1.32 -10.16 -3.30
N PRO A 226 1.47 -11.09 -4.25
CA PRO A 226 0.74 -11.03 -5.52
C PRO A 226 -0.76 -11.09 -5.29
N SER A 227 -1.48 -10.24 -6.03
CA SER A 227 -2.92 -10.05 -5.88
C SER A 227 -3.62 -9.96 -7.24
N GLY A 228 -4.93 -10.31 -7.26
CA GLY A 228 -5.79 -10.08 -8.41
C GLY A 228 -6.02 -8.59 -8.72
N ALA A 229 -5.78 -7.71 -7.73
CA ALA A 229 -5.82 -6.26 -7.86
C ALA A 229 -4.52 -5.65 -7.31
N PRO A 230 -3.40 -5.74 -8.03
CA PRO A 230 -2.09 -5.32 -7.55
C PRO A 230 -1.97 -3.80 -7.39
N LYS A 231 -2.68 -3.03 -8.21
CA LYS A 231 -2.77 -1.56 -8.13
C LYS A 231 -4.18 -1.19 -7.69
N ARG A 232 -4.30 -0.36 -6.66
CA ARG A 232 -5.58 0.06 -6.11
C ARG A 232 -5.66 1.57 -6.10
N THR A 233 -6.84 2.09 -6.33
CA THR A 233 -7.12 3.52 -6.14
C THR A 233 -7.14 3.86 -4.65
N ALA A 234 -6.88 5.12 -4.32
CA ALA A 234 -7.04 5.61 -2.95
C ALA A 234 -8.45 5.28 -2.42
N PRO A 235 -8.56 4.73 -1.21
CA PRO A 235 -9.85 4.37 -0.61
C PRO A 235 -10.70 5.63 -0.37
N ARG A 236 -12.02 5.47 -0.43
CA ARG A 236 -12.96 6.59 -0.28
C ARG A 236 -13.21 6.94 1.20
N ASP A 237 -13.09 5.96 2.05
CA ASP A 237 -13.39 6.04 3.48
C ASP A 237 -12.57 5.03 4.29
N ILE A 238 -12.59 5.19 5.61
CA ILE A 238 -11.83 4.35 6.55
C ILE A 238 -12.24 2.88 6.50
N LYS A 239 -13.51 2.54 6.19
CA LYS A 239 -13.99 1.15 6.12
C LYS A 239 -13.45 0.45 4.89
N SER A 240 -13.47 1.14 3.75
CA SER A 240 -12.87 0.64 2.51
C SER A 240 -11.37 0.42 2.69
N TRP A 241 -10.69 1.34 3.39
CA TRP A 241 -9.28 1.21 3.74
C TRP A 241 -9.03 0.00 4.65
N ALA A 242 -9.74 -0.09 5.77
CA ALA A 242 -9.61 -1.18 6.72
C ALA A 242 -9.81 -2.55 6.06
N THR A 243 -10.82 -2.67 5.18
CA THR A 243 -11.07 -3.91 4.43
C THR A 243 -9.90 -4.27 3.51
N GLN A 244 -9.33 -3.30 2.79
CA GLN A 244 -8.19 -3.54 1.91
C GLN A 244 -6.94 -3.94 2.68
N ALA A 245 -6.62 -3.19 3.74
CA ALA A 245 -5.43 -3.40 4.56
C ALA A 245 -5.53 -4.69 5.38
N PHE A 246 -6.69 -5.02 5.94
CA PHE A 246 -6.89 -6.26 6.68
C PHE A 246 -6.64 -7.50 5.83
N ASN A 247 -7.05 -7.50 4.56
CA ASN A 247 -7.01 -8.66 3.67
C ASN A 247 -5.75 -8.77 2.80
N SER A 248 -4.72 -7.99 3.04
CA SER A 248 -3.46 -8.00 2.28
C SER A 248 -2.28 -7.83 3.22
N TRP A 249 -1.15 -8.46 2.93
CA TRP A 249 0.12 -8.18 3.59
C TRP A 249 0.78 -6.95 2.99
N ALA A 250 0.89 -6.93 1.65
CA ALA A 250 1.42 -5.79 0.92
C ALA A 250 0.40 -5.25 -0.09
N LEU A 251 0.34 -3.94 -0.27
CA LEU A 251 -0.58 -3.31 -1.21
C LEU A 251 -0.02 -2.02 -1.80
N CYS A 252 -0.45 -1.71 -3.03
CA CYS A 252 -0.08 -0.50 -3.74
C CYS A 252 -1.29 0.42 -3.95
N LEU A 253 -1.16 1.69 -3.55
CA LEU A 253 -2.06 2.76 -3.95
C LEU A 253 -1.48 3.46 -5.17
N ASP A 254 -2.13 3.32 -6.32
CA ASP A 254 -1.64 3.83 -7.59
C ASP A 254 -2.29 5.18 -7.95
N ASN A 255 -1.48 6.09 -8.51
CA ASN A 255 -1.90 7.39 -9.00
C ASN A 255 -2.60 8.26 -7.94
N VAL A 256 -2.00 8.35 -6.77
CA VAL A 256 -2.52 9.18 -5.67
C VAL A 256 -2.09 10.62 -5.90
N SER A 257 -3.05 11.48 -6.27
CA SER A 257 -2.81 12.90 -6.53
C SER A 257 -3.07 13.79 -5.32
N VAL A 258 -3.98 13.37 -4.45
CA VAL A 258 -4.36 14.10 -3.22
C VAL A 258 -4.55 13.09 -2.10
N ILE A 259 -3.89 13.32 -0.97
CA ILE A 259 -4.06 12.53 0.23
C ILE A 259 -4.88 13.37 1.24
N ALA A 260 -6.09 12.91 1.55
CA ALA A 260 -6.90 13.52 2.59
C ALA A 260 -6.26 13.27 3.97
N ASP A 261 -6.47 14.19 4.92
CA ASP A 261 -5.86 14.10 6.26
C ASP A 261 -6.16 12.76 6.95
N TRP A 262 -7.41 12.26 6.88
CA TRP A 262 -7.77 10.96 7.43
C TRP A 262 -7.01 9.78 6.80
N LEU A 263 -6.73 9.86 5.49
CA LEU A 263 -5.98 8.81 4.79
C LEU A 263 -4.50 8.87 5.16
N SER A 264 -3.93 10.06 5.28
CA SER A 264 -2.56 10.26 5.78
C SER A 264 -2.38 9.61 7.15
N ASP A 265 -3.29 9.88 8.10
CA ASP A 265 -3.28 9.28 9.43
C ASP A 265 -3.44 7.74 9.36
N ALA A 266 -4.36 7.26 8.52
CA ALA A 266 -4.61 5.82 8.36
C ALA A 266 -3.40 5.07 7.75
N LEU A 267 -2.69 5.69 6.79
CA LEU A 267 -1.46 5.14 6.21
C LEU A 267 -0.33 5.10 7.25
N CYS A 268 -0.16 6.18 8.01
CA CYS A 268 0.82 6.23 9.11
C CYS A 268 0.58 5.11 10.13
N ARG A 269 -0.66 4.89 10.55
CA ARG A 269 -1.03 3.81 11.48
C ARG A 269 -0.77 2.43 10.89
N ALA A 270 -1.14 2.23 9.62
CA ALA A 270 -0.97 0.94 8.96
C ALA A 270 0.49 0.48 8.86
N VAL A 271 1.45 1.39 8.75
CA VAL A 271 2.88 1.04 8.71
C VAL A 271 3.51 0.88 10.08
N THR A 272 2.94 1.50 11.12
CA THR A 272 3.45 1.40 12.51
C THR A 272 2.79 0.29 13.32
N GLY A 273 1.62 -0.19 12.92
CA GLY A 273 0.91 -1.29 13.56
C GLY A 273 -0.15 -0.85 14.57
N ASP A 274 -0.63 0.40 14.47
CA ASP A 274 -1.74 0.88 15.29
C ASP A 274 -3.09 0.35 14.79
N GLY A 275 -3.97 0.02 15.73
CA GLY A 275 -5.30 -0.50 15.45
C GLY A 275 -6.26 0.55 14.86
N ILE A 276 -7.20 0.08 14.06
CA ILE A 276 -8.40 0.83 13.65
C ILE A 276 -9.57 0.28 14.44
N VAL A 277 -10.24 1.16 15.19
CA VAL A 277 -11.47 0.84 15.92
C VAL A 277 -12.66 1.28 15.08
N ASP A 278 -13.54 0.36 14.70
CA ASP A 278 -14.80 0.65 14.00
C ASP A 278 -15.93 -0.19 14.57
N ARG A 279 -17.18 0.19 14.31
CA ARG A 279 -18.35 -0.60 14.70
C ARG A 279 -18.43 -1.88 13.88
N ALA A 280 -18.79 -2.97 14.54
CA ALA A 280 -19.11 -4.22 13.85
C ALA A 280 -20.32 -4.02 12.90
N LEU A 281 -20.27 -4.64 11.74
CA LEU A 281 -21.39 -4.61 10.79
C LEU A 281 -22.58 -5.39 11.40
N TYR A 282 -23.75 -4.73 11.47
CA TYR A 282 -25.03 -5.31 11.95
C TYR A 282 -25.22 -5.42 13.46
N THR A 283 -24.40 -4.77 14.28
CA THR A 283 -24.62 -4.63 15.72
C THR A 283 -24.49 -3.17 16.13
N ASP A 284 -25.35 -2.69 17.04
CA ASP A 284 -25.34 -1.29 17.45
C ASP A 284 -24.26 -0.99 18.50
N ASP A 285 -23.79 -2.00 19.24
CA ASP A 285 -22.90 -1.86 20.40
C ASP A 285 -21.56 -2.61 20.28
N ASP A 286 -21.37 -3.49 19.27
CA ASP A 286 -20.13 -4.23 19.12
C ASP A 286 -19.05 -3.43 18.39
N VAL A 287 -17.85 -3.41 18.98
CA VAL A 287 -16.66 -2.75 18.44
C VAL A 287 -15.73 -3.81 17.85
N VAL A 288 -15.31 -3.62 16.61
CA VAL A 288 -14.23 -4.41 16.00
C VAL A 288 -12.95 -3.60 16.03
N VAL A 289 -11.94 -4.15 16.68
CA VAL A 289 -10.57 -3.62 16.65
C VAL A 289 -9.80 -4.39 15.60
N LEU A 290 -9.33 -3.70 14.55
CA LEU A 290 -8.50 -4.27 13.50
C LEU A 290 -7.06 -3.80 13.71
N GLU A 291 -6.24 -4.65 14.28
CA GLU A 291 -4.81 -4.41 14.41
C GLU A 291 -4.09 -5.03 13.21
N PHE A 292 -3.31 -4.22 12.53
CA PHE A 292 -2.48 -4.70 11.43
C PHE A 292 -1.30 -3.77 11.16
N ARG A 293 -0.19 -4.37 10.79
CA ARG A 293 0.95 -3.69 10.18
C ARG A 293 1.05 -4.14 8.74
N ARG A 294 1.27 -3.20 7.81
CA ARG A 294 1.25 -3.49 6.38
C ARG A 294 2.41 -2.87 5.64
N VAL A 295 2.84 -3.58 4.61
CA VAL A 295 3.82 -3.12 3.64
C VAL A 295 3.08 -2.33 2.56
N LEU A 296 3.42 -1.06 2.40
CA LEU A 296 2.73 -0.16 1.49
C LEU A 296 3.66 0.35 0.40
N ALA A 297 3.15 0.37 -0.83
CA ALA A 297 3.73 1.14 -1.91
C ALA A 297 2.72 2.17 -2.43
N MET A 298 3.22 3.27 -2.98
CA MET A 298 2.39 4.33 -3.52
C MET A 298 3.05 4.94 -4.76
N THR A 299 2.26 5.26 -5.77
CA THR A 299 2.71 6.10 -6.85
C THR A 299 2.01 7.45 -6.78
N THR A 300 2.77 8.51 -6.89
CA THR A 300 2.25 9.89 -6.86
C THR A 300 2.85 10.71 -7.98
N ILE A 301 2.12 11.73 -8.42
CA ILE A 301 2.59 12.69 -9.42
C ILE A 301 3.30 13.85 -8.70
N ASP A 302 2.85 14.21 -7.50
CA ASP A 302 3.37 15.35 -6.73
C ASP A 302 3.48 15.00 -5.25
N ALA A 303 4.70 14.94 -4.74
CA ALA A 303 5.00 14.70 -3.33
C ALA A 303 4.79 15.94 -2.44
N GLY A 304 4.73 17.15 -3.03
CA GLY A 304 4.66 18.42 -2.29
C GLY A 304 3.36 18.65 -1.52
N ALA A 305 2.32 17.83 -1.72
CA ALA A 305 1.04 17.94 -1.02
C ALA A 305 0.90 17.01 0.20
N LEU A 306 1.96 16.29 0.57
CA LEU A 306 1.94 15.31 1.67
C LEU A 306 1.94 16.00 3.05
N ALA A 307 1.29 15.41 4.02
CA ALA A 307 1.42 15.84 5.42
C ALA A 307 2.83 15.51 5.94
N GLY A 308 3.44 16.41 6.72
CA GLY A 308 4.82 16.23 7.19
C GLY A 308 5.07 14.92 7.95
N ASP A 309 4.07 14.44 8.72
CA ASP A 309 4.16 13.15 9.43
C ASP A 309 4.22 11.94 8.49
N LEU A 310 3.54 12.00 7.35
CA LEU A 310 3.59 10.98 6.31
C LEU A 310 4.92 11.01 5.55
N ALA A 311 5.44 12.21 5.25
CA ALA A 311 6.70 12.38 4.53
C ALA A 311 7.89 11.71 5.25
N GLU A 312 7.94 11.81 6.58
CA GLU A 312 8.96 11.15 7.40
C GLU A 312 8.86 9.60 7.41
N ARG A 313 7.78 9.04 6.84
CA ARG A 313 7.57 7.60 6.69
C ARG A 313 7.65 7.11 5.26
N LEU A 314 8.10 7.95 4.36
CA LEU A 314 8.32 7.57 2.96
C LEU A 314 9.74 7.05 2.73
N LEU A 315 9.84 6.16 1.77
CA LEU A 315 11.09 5.78 1.12
C LEU A 315 10.87 6.01 -0.37
N THR A 316 11.58 6.98 -0.93
CA THR A 316 11.39 7.39 -2.31
C THR A 316 12.46 6.80 -3.21
N ILE A 317 12.04 6.17 -4.30
CA ILE A 317 12.91 5.69 -5.38
C ILE A 317 12.66 6.55 -6.61
N GLU A 318 13.70 7.15 -7.14
CA GLU A 318 13.64 7.91 -8.38
C GLU A 318 13.71 6.98 -9.59
N LEU A 319 12.80 7.20 -10.55
CA LEU A 319 12.79 6.53 -11.84
C LEU A 319 13.13 7.51 -12.93
N HIS A 320 14.08 7.13 -13.79
CA HIS A 320 14.57 7.97 -14.87
C HIS A 320 13.64 7.95 -16.08
N THR A 321 13.78 8.94 -16.96
CA THR A 321 13.05 8.98 -18.24
C THR A 321 13.47 7.82 -19.13
N ILE A 322 12.50 7.06 -19.65
CA ILE A 322 12.76 5.95 -20.58
C ILE A 322 12.73 6.50 -22.02
N PRO A 323 13.86 6.50 -22.74
CA PRO A 323 13.86 6.84 -24.15
C PRO A 323 12.92 5.93 -24.96
N ASP A 324 12.22 6.48 -25.95
CA ASP A 324 11.20 5.75 -26.73
C ASP A 324 11.73 4.43 -27.30
N ARG A 325 12.96 4.40 -27.78
CA ARG A 325 13.64 3.20 -28.31
C ARG A 325 13.91 2.11 -27.27
N ARG A 326 13.80 2.41 -25.96
CA ARG A 326 14.00 1.46 -24.87
C ARG A 326 12.70 1.08 -24.18
N ARG A 327 11.58 1.66 -24.62
CA ARG A 327 10.27 1.27 -24.09
C ARG A 327 9.96 -0.15 -24.51
N ARG A 328 9.44 -0.92 -23.58
CA ARG A 328 9.02 -2.31 -23.76
C ARG A 328 7.50 -2.38 -23.60
N GLU A 329 6.89 -3.34 -24.27
CA GLU A 329 5.47 -3.62 -24.08
C GLU A 329 5.20 -4.22 -22.69
N GLU A 330 4.03 -3.93 -22.11
CA GLU A 330 3.68 -4.43 -20.77
C GLU A 330 3.66 -5.98 -20.76
N ALA A 331 3.19 -6.61 -21.84
CA ALA A 331 3.19 -8.08 -21.97
C ALA A 331 4.60 -8.68 -21.94
N GLU A 332 5.58 -8.02 -22.58
CA GLU A 332 6.99 -8.42 -22.57
C GLU A 332 7.59 -8.32 -21.17
N LEU A 333 7.28 -7.23 -20.47
CA LEU A 333 7.72 -7.01 -19.10
C LEU A 333 7.07 -8.02 -18.13
N ASP A 334 5.78 -8.31 -18.30
CA ASP A 334 5.06 -9.29 -17.48
C ASP A 334 5.61 -10.71 -17.70
N ALA A 335 5.96 -11.09 -18.94
CA ALA A 335 6.60 -12.36 -19.24
C ALA A 335 7.99 -12.47 -18.60
N ALA A 336 8.82 -11.44 -18.77
CA ALA A 336 10.16 -11.40 -18.16
C ALA A 336 10.11 -11.46 -16.63
N TYR A 337 9.12 -10.78 -16.03
CA TYR A 337 8.89 -10.82 -14.59
C TYR A 337 8.43 -12.23 -14.13
N ALA A 338 7.50 -12.84 -14.84
CA ALA A 338 7.01 -14.19 -14.51
C ALA A 338 8.15 -15.22 -14.53
N ASP A 339 9.03 -15.15 -15.54
CA ASP A 339 10.19 -16.03 -15.66
C ASP A 339 11.24 -15.79 -14.56
N ALA A 340 11.40 -14.55 -14.12
CA ALA A 340 12.40 -14.19 -13.12
C ALA A 340 11.92 -14.33 -11.67
N HIS A 341 10.62 -14.32 -11.41
CA HIS A 341 10.04 -14.15 -10.07
C HIS A 341 10.52 -15.23 -9.08
N ALA A 342 10.57 -16.49 -9.49
CA ALA A 342 11.06 -17.58 -8.64
C ALA A 342 12.53 -17.39 -8.20
N ALA A 343 13.40 -16.94 -9.12
CA ALA A 343 14.78 -16.64 -8.83
C ALA A 343 14.95 -15.38 -7.98
N ILE A 344 14.13 -14.35 -8.21
CA ILE A 344 14.11 -13.13 -7.39
C ILE A 344 13.77 -13.47 -5.95
N LEU A 345 12.71 -14.26 -5.71
CA LEU A 345 12.34 -14.69 -4.37
C LEU A 345 13.45 -15.47 -3.67
N ALA A 346 14.08 -16.42 -4.37
CA ALA A 346 15.17 -17.20 -3.80
C ALA A 346 16.36 -16.30 -3.39
N SER A 347 16.75 -15.35 -4.25
CA SER A 347 17.84 -14.40 -3.95
C SER A 347 17.50 -13.45 -2.80
N LEU A 348 16.23 -13.02 -2.69
CA LEU A 348 15.77 -12.20 -1.56
C LEU A 348 15.74 -13.01 -0.26
N PHE A 349 15.34 -14.28 -0.30
CA PHE A 349 15.32 -15.14 0.89
C PHE A 349 16.74 -15.53 1.34
N ASP A 350 17.67 -15.73 0.40
CA ASP A 350 19.08 -15.91 0.74
C ASP A 350 19.63 -14.65 1.43
N LEU A 351 19.39 -13.46 0.86
CA LEU A 351 19.82 -12.20 1.47
C LEU A 351 19.13 -11.96 2.82
N LEU A 352 17.85 -12.27 2.95
CA LEU A 352 17.14 -12.14 4.23
C LEU A 352 17.73 -13.05 5.30
N ALA A 353 18.10 -14.29 4.95
CA ALA A 353 18.77 -15.21 5.88
C ALA A 353 20.10 -14.62 6.37
N ASP A 354 20.92 -14.10 5.46
CA ASP A 354 22.20 -13.44 5.80
C ASP A 354 21.97 -12.21 6.69
N VAL A 355 20.94 -11.39 6.39
CA VAL A 355 20.54 -10.24 7.20
C VAL A 355 20.09 -10.67 8.59
N LEU A 356 19.27 -11.71 8.72
CA LEU A 356 18.83 -12.23 10.01
C LEU A 356 19.99 -12.74 10.87
N ALA A 357 21.05 -13.25 10.25
CA ALA A 357 22.25 -13.71 10.96
C ALA A 357 23.04 -12.55 11.60
N VAL A 358 23.07 -11.38 10.97
CA VAL A 358 23.86 -10.23 11.46
C VAL A 358 23.01 -9.19 12.21
N LEU A 359 21.69 -9.18 12.03
CA LEU A 359 20.77 -8.18 12.56
C LEU A 359 20.81 -8.04 14.11
N PRO A 360 20.95 -9.12 14.91
CA PRO A 360 21.07 -9.00 16.37
C PRO A 360 22.22 -8.11 16.84
N ASP A 361 23.35 -8.13 16.10
CA ASP A 361 24.58 -7.43 16.43
C ASP A 361 24.66 -6.02 15.83
N VAL A 362 23.64 -5.59 15.08
CA VAL A 362 23.58 -4.26 14.46
C VAL A 362 23.12 -3.24 15.48
N GLN A 363 23.95 -2.23 15.72
CA GLN A 363 23.62 -1.04 16.53
C GLN A 363 23.73 0.20 15.64
N LEU A 364 22.83 1.14 15.85
CA LEU A 364 22.83 2.42 15.15
C LEU A 364 23.34 3.52 16.09
N ASP A 365 24.26 4.32 15.61
CA ASP A 365 24.74 5.52 16.33
C ASP A 365 23.63 6.57 16.43
N GLU A 366 22.88 6.75 15.35
CA GLU A 366 21.70 7.62 15.26
C GLU A 366 20.44 6.80 14.93
N ARG A 367 19.37 7.07 15.64
CA ARG A 367 18.09 6.38 15.47
C ARG A 367 17.09 7.29 14.72
N PRO A 368 16.91 7.12 13.42
CA PRO A 368 15.88 7.83 12.68
C PRO A 368 14.47 7.38 13.17
N ARG A 369 13.42 8.06 12.71
CA ARG A 369 12.03 7.79 13.13
C ARG A 369 11.63 6.33 12.98
N MET A 370 12.07 5.65 11.91
CA MET A 370 11.86 4.23 11.69
C MET A 370 13.13 3.44 12.00
N ALA A 371 13.53 3.44 13.27
CA ALA A 371 14.81 2.89 13.72
C ALA A 371 14.96 1.39 13.44
N ASP A 372 13.87 0.61 13.55
CA ASP A 372 13.90 -0.84 13.29
C ASP A 372 14.16 -1.12 11.81
N PHE A 373 13.53 -0.36 10.91
CA PHE A 373 13.82 -0.43 9.48
C PHE A 373 15.27 -0.02 9.18
N ALA A 374 15.74 1.07 9.77
CA ALA A 374 17.12 1.54 9.60
C ALA A 374 18.16 0.49 10.07
N ARG A 375 17.85 -0.29 11.11
CA ARG A 375 18.70 -1.43 11.51
C ARG A 375 18.76 -2.53 10.43
N VAL A 376 17.66 -2.79 9.74
CA VAL A 376 17.66 -3.74 8.62
C VAL A 376 18.54 -3.22 7.47
N LEU A 377 18.45 -1.91 7.15
CA LEU A 377 19.33 -1.30 6.15
C LEU A 377 20.81 -1.46 6.52
N ALA A 378 21.18 -1.13 7.75
CA ALA A 378 22.54 -1.30 8.23
C ALA A 378 23.00 -2.78 8.21
N ALA A 379 22.09 -3.73 8.45
CA ALA A 379 22.39 -5.15 8.32
C ALA A 379 22.63 -5.55 6.84
N VAL A 380 21.81 -5.04 5.91
CA VAL A 380 22.02 -5.22 4.47
C VAL A 380 23.36 -4.63 4.04
N ASP A 381 23.69 -3.43 4.50
CA ASP A 381 24.96 -2.76 4.21
C ASP A 381 26.15 -3.60 4.70
N LYS A 382 26.04 -4.17 5.91
CA LYS A 382 27.07 -5.07 6.47
C LYS A 382 27.24 -6.35 5.66
N VAL A 383 26.17 -6.92 5.11
CA VAL A 383 26.19 -8.15 4.29
C VAL A 383 26.68 -7.88 2.87
N LYS A 384 26.21 -6.80 2.24
CA LYS A 384 26.43 -6.53 0.80
C LYS A 384 27.56 -5.52 0.54
N GLY A 385 28.03 -4.79 1.55
CA GLY A 385 28.95 -3.66 1.37
C GLY A 385 28.29 -2.48 0.67
N TRP A 386 26.97 -2.29 0.84
CA TRP A 386 26.21 -1.17 0.29
C TRP A 386 26.14 0.01 1.30
N HIS A 387 25.46 1.08 0.90
CA HIS A 387 25.26 2.29 1.72
C HIS A 387 23.77 2.67 1.78
N THR A 388 22.89 1.68 1.93
CA THR A 388 21.43 1.88 1.87
C THR A 388 20.89 2.71 3.03
N LEU A 389 21.54 2.67 4.20
CA LEU A 389 21.16 3.50 5.35
C LEU A 389 21.39 4.98 5.07
N ASP A 390 22.53 5.34 4.45
CA ASP A 390 22.84 6.73 4.11
C ASP A 390 21.92 7.25 3.01
N SER A 391 21.69 6.44 1.97
CA SER A 391 20.72 6.75 0.90
C SER A 391 19.31 6.95 1.46
N TYR A 392 18.85 6.12 2.41
CA TYR A 392 17.58 6.30 3.09
C TYR A 392 17.50 7.62 3.86
N LYS A 393 18.55 7.97 4.63
CA LYS A 393 18.60 9.24 5.37
C LYS A 393 18.55 10.43 4.42
N ALA A 394 19.22 10.35 3.26
CA ALA A 394 19.21 11.41 2.24
C ALA A 394 17.82 11.57 1.64
N THR A 395 17.20 10.50 1.14
CA THR A 395 15.84 10.55 0.54
C THR A 395 14.77 10.99 1.53
N ALA A 396 14.90 10.66 2.82
CA ALA A 396 13.99 11.13 3.86
C ALA A 396 14.12 12.65 4.11
N ARG A 397 15.33 13.20 4.06
CA ARG A 397 15.55 14.66 4.14
C ARG A 397 14.95 15.38 2.94
N ASP A 398 15.16 14.86 1.74
CA ASP A 398 14.62 15.42 0.50
C ASP A 398 13.09 15.42 0.49
N ALA A 399 12.45 14.32 0.92
CA ALA A 399 11.00 14.25 1.03
C ALA A 399 10.42 15.29 1.99
N VAL A 400 11.10 15.55 3.11
CA VAL A 400 10.70 16.61 4.06
C VAL A 400 10.93 18.00 3.48
N ALA A 401 12.03 18.21 2.75
CA ALA A 401 12.30 19.47 2.06
C ALA A 401 11.22 19.77 1.01
N ASP A 402 10.85 18.80 0.17
CA ASP A 402 9.78 18.92 -0.82
C ASP A 402 8.44 19.33 -0.18
N VAL A 403 8.09 18.74 0.99
CA VAL A 403 6.87 19.13 1.73
C VAL A 403 6.93 20.58 2.18
N LEU A 404 8.08 21.04 2.68
CA LEU A 404 8.25 22.43 3.09
C LEU A 404 8.21 23.40 1.92
N GLU A 405 8.73 22.99 0.75
CA GLU A 405 8.63 23.76 -0.50
C GLU A 405 7.18 23.87 -0.98
N GLY A 406 6.38 22.82 -0.83
CA GLY A 406 4.95 22.82 -1.17
C GLY A 406 4.05 23.58 -0.19
N GLU A 407 4.57 24.04 0.97
CA GLU A 407 3.81 24.71 2.02
C GLU A 407 4.18 26.21 2.11
N PRO A 408 3.38 27.13 1.55
CA PRO A 408 3.74 28.55 1.47
C PRO A 408 4.03 29.20 2.82
N PHE A 409 3.36 28.78 3.89
CA PHE A 409 3.63 29.31 5.23
C PHE A 409 5.00 28.82 5.75
N ALA A 410 5.38 27.57 5.46
CA ALA A 410 6.69 27.05 5.80
C ALA A 410 7.80 27.80 5.07
N GLN A 411 7.64 28.04 3.76
CA GLN A 411 8.59 28.84 2.98
C GLN A 411 8.76 30.26 3.54
N ALA A 412 7.65 30.90 3.93
CA ALA A 412 7.70 32.23 4.53
C ALA A 412 8.41 32.23 5.89
N VAL A 413 8.27 31.16 6.69
CA VAL A 413 9.00 30.95 7.94
C VAL A 413 10.50 30.75 7.67
N VAL A 414 10.85 29.89 6.71
CA VAL A 414 12.24 29.67 6.27
C VAL A 414 12.90 30.99 5.86
N ALA A 415 12.24 31.73 4.97
CA ALA A 415 12.72 33.04 4.51
C ALA A 415 12.84 34.07 5.65
N LEU A 416 12.01 33.99 6.69
CA LEU A 416 12.12 34.83 7.88
C LEU A 416 13.38 34.49 8.69
N VAL A 417 13.66 33.20 8.88
CA VAL A 417 14.87 32.72 9.60
C VAL A 417 16.14 33.08 8.83
N ASP A 418 16.15 32.86 7.52
CA ASP A 418 17.31 33.17 6.67
C ASP A 418 17.62 34.70 6.69
N ARG A 419 16.58 35.55 6.71
CA ARG A 419 16.76 37.01 6.87
C ARG A 419 17.22 37.43 8.27
N ALA A 420 16.85 36.68 9.32
CA ALA A 420 17.25 36.98 10.68
C ALA A 420 18.74 36.64 10.95
N GLY A 421 19.32 35.80 10.10
CA GLY A 421 20.73 35.41 10.19
C GLY A 421 21.04 34.53 11.40
N PRO A 422 22.31 34.48 11.83
CA PRO A 422 22.80 33.56 12.85
C PRO A 422 22.19 33.77 14.24
N GLU A 423 21.73 34.96 14.57
CA GLU A 423 21.10 35.27 15.87
C GLU A 423 19.70 34.69 15.99
N GLY A 424 19.08 34.33 14.87
CA GLY A 424 17.69 33.87 14.82
C GLY A 424 16.69 34.97 15.20
N VAL A 425 15.45 34.57 15.46
CA VAL A 425 14.38 35.49 15.82
C VAL A 425 13.51 34.91 16.94
N THR A 426 13.17 35.76 17.91
CA THR A 426 12.20 35.42 18.98
C THR A 426 10.99 36.31 18.84
N LEU A 427 9.78 35.71 18.72
CA LEU A 427 8.55 36.43 18.44
C LEU A 427 7.33 35.71 18.98
N THR A 428 6.23 36.45 19.14
CA THR A 428 4.92 35.91 19.42
C THR A 428 4.27 35.38 18.13
N ALA A 429 3.20 34.60 18.24
CA ALA A 429 2.44 34.15 17.06
C ALA A 429 1.86 35.30 16.24
N SER A 430 1.51 36.44 16.88
CA SER A 430 1.05 37.63 16.18
C SER A 430 2.17 38.28 15.36
N GLU A 431 3.32 38.49 15.99
CA GLU A 431 4.49 39.04 15.30
C GLU A 431 5.01 38.10 14.20
N LEU A 432 4.90 36.77 14.39
CA LEU A 432 5.21 35.81 13.35
C LEU A 432 4.35 36.05 12.11
N LEU A 433 3.03 36.13 12.29
CA LEU A 433 2.08 36.33 11.19
C LEU A 433 2.26 37.68 10.47
N GLU A 434 2.70 38.71 11.20
CA GLU A 434 3.01 40.04 10.66
C GLU A 434 4.34 40.08 9.90
N ARG A 435 5.35 39.32 10.35
CA ARG A 435 6.71 39.35 9.78
C ARG A 435 6.94 38.38 8.65
N VAL A 436 6.18 37.28 8.57
CA VAL A 436 6.24 36.39 7.41
C VAL A 436 5.69 37.09 6.18
N ALA A 437 6.42 37.00 5.06
CA ALA A 437 5.97 37.55 3.79
C ALA A 437 4.77 36.74 3.28
N ALA A 438 3.57 37.31 3.42
CA ALA A 438 2.37 36.68 2.87
C ALA A 438 2.36 36.83 1.34
N PRO A 439 1.96 35.78 0.59
CA PRO A 439 1.80 35.89 -0.84
C PRO A 439 0.62 36.81 -1.21
N ASP A 440 0.65 37.43 -2.38
CA ASP A 440 -0.41 38.36 -2.85
C ASP A 440 -1.80 37.75 -2.79
N LYS A 441 -1.92 36.45 -3.09
CA LYS A 441 -3.14 35.69 -2.96
C LYS A 441 -2.95 34.60 -1.90
N LEU A 442 -3.62 34.76 -0.77
CA LEU A 442 -3.50 33.84 0.36
C LEU A 442 -3.98 32.44 -0.02
N PRO A 443 -3.13 31.40 0.08
CA PRO A 443 -3.52 30.02 -0.12
C PRO A 443 -4.56 29.57 0.92
N ARG A 444 -5.37 28.57 0.57
CA ARG A 444 -6.43 28.04 1.46
C ARG A 444 -5.88 27.60 2.84
N LYS A 445 -4.67 27.08 2.88
CA LYS A 445 -4.00 26.59 4.10
C LYS A 445 -3.23 27.68 4.85
N TRP A 446 -3.19 28.94 4.39
CA TRP A 446 -2.51 30.02 5.10
C TRP A 446 -3.18 30.31 6.44
N PRO A 447 -2.42 30.44 7.56
CA PRO A 447 -3.01 30.70 8.86
C PRO A 447 -3.68 32.09 8.89
N LYS A 448 -4.96 32.11 9.27
CA LYS A 448 -5.78 33.35 9.27
C LYS A 448 -5.68 34.17 10.55
N ASP A 449 -5.15 33.56 11.60
CA ASP A 449 -5.03 34.17 12.93
C ASP A 449 -3.80 33.65 13.66
N PRO A 450 -3.33 34.36 14.72
CA PRO A 450 -2.14 33.99 15.48
C PRO A 450 -2.19 32.60 16.12
N THR A 451 -3.37 32.15 16.54
CA THR A 451 -3.53 30.83 17.16
C THR A 451 -3.26 29.74 16.13
N ARG A 452 -3.80 29.90 14.92
CA ARG A 452 -3.54 28.97 13.81
C ARG A 452 -2.11 29.03 13.33
N ALA A 453 -1.49 30.22 13.27
CA ALA A 453 -0.07 30.37 12.93
C ALA A 453 0.83 29.62 13.92
N GLY A 454 0.61 29.79 15.22
CA GLY A 454 1.34 29.07 16.25
C GLY A 454 1.11 27.54 16.20
N GLY A 455 -0.13 27.13 15.92
CA GLY A 455 -0.47 25.71 15.75
C GLY A 455 0.18 25.10 14.51
N GLN A 456 0.21 25.82 13.40
CA GLN A 456 0.85 25.38 12.15
C GLN A 456 2.38 25.34 12.28
N LEU A 457 2.98 26.37 12.90
CA LEU A 457 4.41 26.38 13.19
C LEU A 457 4.83 25.16 14.03
N LYS A 458 4.04 24.79 15.04
CA LYS A 458 4.30 23.59 15.83
C LYS A 458 4.24 22.29 15.02
N ARG A 459 3.29 22.19 14.11
CA ARG A 459 3.19 21.03 13.20
C ARG A 459 4.34 20.97 12.21
N LEU A 460 4.86 22.12 11.79
CA LEU A 460 6.01 22.22 10.89
C LEU A 460 7.36 22.09 11.61
N ALA A 461 7.41 22.24 12.94
CA ALA A 461 8.65 22.25 13.70
C ALA A 461 9.52 21.00 13.50
N PRO A 462 9.01 19.76 13.45
CA PRO A 462 9.82 18.59 13.13
C PRO A 462 10.46 18.68 11.73
N ALA A 463 9.66 19.04 10.73
CA ALA A 463 10.13 19.19 9.35
C ALA A 463 11.15 20.35 9.21
N LEU A 464 10.92 21.47 9.87
CA LEU A 464 11.87 22.59 9.91
C LEU A 464 13.20 22.19 10.55
N ARG A 465 13.16 21.34 11.57
CA ARG A 465 14.38 20.81 12.22
C ARG A 465 15.19 19.94 11.25
N THR A 466 14.55 19.15 10.40
CA THR A 466 15.24 18.32 9.41
C THR A 466 16.05 19.15 8.40
N ILE A 467 15.61 20.37 8.10
CA ILE A 467 16.33 21.32 7.26
C ILE A 467 17.19 22.31 8.07
N GLY A 468 17.48 22.01 9.33
CA GLY A 468 18.37 22.79 10.19
C GLY A 468 17.76 24.06 10.77
N ILE A 469 16.43 24.15 10.94
CA ILE A 469 15.77 25.27 11.64
C ILE A 469 15.15 24.76 12.95
N GLU A 470 15.72 25.19 14.08
CA GLU A 470 15.17 24.87 15.40
C GLU A 470 14.02 25.80 15.77
N VAL A 471 12.96 25.23 16.34
CA VAL A 471 11.77 25.93 16.84
C VAL A 471 11.63 25.64 18.33
N ASP A 472 11.93 26.61 19.16
CA ASP A 472 11.72 26.56 20.62
C ASP A 472 10.50 27.39 21.03
N ASP A 473 9.50 26.75 21.63
CA ASP A 473 8.28 27.39 22.16
C ASP A 473 8.16 27.32 23.68
N SER A 474 9.24 27.02 24.36
CA SER A 474 9.31 26.88 25.82
C SER A 474 9.17 28.22 26.57
N LYS A 475 9.58 29.30 25.95
CA LYS A 475 9.63 30.64 26.57
C LYS A 475 8.26 31.31 26.60
N ARG A 476 8.12 32.18 27.61
CA ARG A 476 6.91 33.03 27.78
C ARG A 476 7.35 34.48 27.94
N GLY A 477 6.58 35.36 27.34
CA GLY A 477 6.79 36.80 27.48
C GLY A 477 6.56 37.34 28.90
N PRO A 478 6.89 38.61 29.15
CA PRO A 478 6.72 39.21 30.44
C PRO A 478 5.27 39.33 30.89
N LYS A 479 5.05 39.40 32.21
CA LYS A 479 3.72 39.69 32.78
C LYS A 479 3.23 41.09 32.33
N PRO A 480 1.92 41.33 32.17
CA PRO A 480 0.82 40.47 32.58
C PRO A 480 0.37 39.42 31.56
N LYS A 481 0.68 39.56 30.25
CA LYS A 481 0.10 38.73 29.20
C LYS A 481 0.68 37.33 29.05
N LYS A 482 1.91 37.04 29.57
CA LYS A 482 2.61 35.74 29.48
C LYS A 482 2.43 35.03 28.13
N GLN A 483 2.45 35.78 27.03
CA GLN A 483 2.30 35.23 25.69
C GLN A 483 3.39 34.19 25.39
N ARG A 484 3.04 33.15 24.61
CA ARG A 484 4.03 32.18 24.16
C ARG A 484 4.99 32.84 23.16
N LEU A 485 6.27 32.62 23.35
CA LEU A 485 7.30 33.07 22.44
C LEU A 485 7.83 31.87 21.66
N TYR A 486 8.09 32.07 20.41
CA TYR A 486 8.72 31.12 19.49
C TYR A 486 10.10 31.67 19.16
N THR A 487 11.13 30.90 19.46
CA THR A 487 12.50 31.21 19.05
C THR A 487 12.84 30.34 17.86
N LEU A 488 13.17 30.94 16.73
CA LEU A 488 13.54 30.29 15.48
C LEU A 488 15.02 30.57 15.22
N THR A 489 15.81 29.50 15.09
CA THR A 489 17.27 29.62 14.88
C THR A 489 17.74 28.65 13.82
N ALA A 490 18.65 29.10 12.94
CA ALA A 490 19.32 28.21 11.98
C ALA A 490 20.44 27.43 12.69
N SER A 491 20.58 26.12 12.37
CA SER A 491 21.69 25.28 12.83
C SER A 491 23.03 25.76 12.25
N ALA A 492 24.15 25.34 12.84
CA ALA A 492 25.47 25.69 12.33
C ALA A 492 25.68 25.19 10.89
N GLU A 493 25.22 23.96 10.58
CA GLU A 493 25.35 23.36 9.26
C GLU A 493 24.61 24.17 8.19
N ARG A 494 23.34 24.53 8.42
CA ARG A 494 22.55 25.36 7.51
C ARG A 494 23.21 26.74 7.27
N ARG A 495 23.84 27.30 8.28
CA ARG A 495 24.53 28.58 8.15
C ARG A 495 25.70 28.51 7.18
N TYR A 496 26.43 27.39 7.14
CA TYR A 496 27.52 27.19 6.19
C TYR A 496 26.99 27.02 4.75
N GLU A 497 25.93 26.30 4.54
CA GLU A 497 25.31 26.10 3.21
C GLU A 497 24.75 27.42 2.64
N THR A 498 24.10 28.26 3.45
CA THR A 498 23.56 29.55 3.02
C THR A 498 24.60 30.66 2.91
N ALA A 499 25.75 30.53 3.56
CA ALA A 499 26.87 31.50 3.52
C ALA A 499 27.87 31.23 2.38
N SER A 500 27.83 30.06 1.74
CA SER A 500 28.62 29.80 0.53
C SER A 500 27.91 30.44 -0.67
N PRO A 501 28.48 31.54 -1.25
CA PRO A 501 27.93 32.07 -2.48
C PRO A 501 28.09 30.99 -3.55
N ALA A 502 26.99 30.61 -4.21
CA ALA A 502 27.07 29.90 -5.46
C ALA A 502 28.06 30.65 -6.36
N SER A 503 29.17 30.04 -6.66
CA SER A 503 30.15 30.62 -7.58
C SER A 503 29.44 30.87 -8.89
N PRO A 504 29.26 32.13 -9.32
CA PRO A 504 28.80 32.37 -10.69
C PRO A 504 29.89 31.81 -11.59
N GLY A 505 29.49 30.93 -12.51
CA GLY A 505 30.39 30.38 -13.51
C GLY A 505 31.26 31.49 -14.08
N ALA A 506 32.55 31.38 -13.86
CA ALA A 506 33.53 32.25 -14.44
C ALA A 506 33.45 32.15 -15.95
N ILE A 507 32.77 33.10 -16.55
CA ILE A 507 32.98 33.45 -17.98
C ILE A 507 34.40 33.98 -18.01
N GLY A 508 35.34 33.13 -18.43
CA GLY A 508 36.72 33.51 -18.67
C GLY A 508 36.80 34.65 -19.68
N THR A 509 36.97 35.85 -19.19
CA THR A 509 37.51 36.97 -19.99
C THR A 509 38.95 36.64 -20.35
N ILE A 510 39.18 36.41 -21.61
CA ILE A 510 40.52 36.34 -22.21
C ILE A 510 41.21 37.71 -21.99
N PRO A 511 42.40 37.79 -21.34
CA PRO A 511 43.13 39.04 -21.32
C PRO A 511 43.75 39.30 -22.69
N GLU A 512 43.45 40.46 -23.27
CA GLU A 512 44.26 41.06 -24.32
C GLU A 512 45.67 41.26 -23.80
N GLN A 513 46.65 40.57 -24.38
CA GLN A 513 48.07 40.94 -24.29
C GLN A 513 48.55 41.41 -25.64
N GLY A 514 49.12 42.59 -25.58
CA GLY A 514 49.59 43.42 -26.67
C GLY A 514 50.66 42.82 -27.57
N GLU A 515 50.72 43.45 -28.68
CA GLU A 515 51.68 43.32 -29.76
C GLU A 515 53.13 43.30 -29.29
N GLN A 516 53.89 42.31 -29.72
CA GLN A 516 55.28 42.51 -30.15
C GLN A 516 55.64 41.58 -31.28
N GLY A 517 56.14 42.22 -32.36
CA GLY A 517 56.37 41.63 -33.66
C GLY A 517 57.54 40.65 -33.74
N GLY A 518 57.46 39.78 -34.69
CA GLY A 518 58.54 38.87 -35.07
C GLY A 518 58.18 38.21 -36.38
N ARG A 519 58.68 38.81 -37.49
CA ARG A 519 58.66 38.24 -38.84
C ARG A 519 59.43 36.93 -38.89
N TYR A 520 58.85 35.89 -39.49
CA TYR A 520 59.59 34.99 -40.42
C TYR A 520 58.66 34.35 -41.44
N ARG A 521 59.28 34.28 -42.64
CA ARG A 521 58.71 33.94 -43.99
C ARG A 521 58.40 32.42 -44.09
N GLY A 522 57.40 32.15 -44.95
CA GLY A 522 57.39 31.28 -46.16
C GLY A 522 57.27 29.79 -45.84
N ASP A 523 56.38 29.09 -46.37
CA ASP A 523 56.18 28.72 -47.75
C ASP A 523 54.83 28.00 -47.93
N ALA A 524 54.35 28.20 -49.12
CA ALA A 524 53.13 27.65 -49.67
C ALA A 524 53.21 26.15 -49.94
N SER A 525 52.11 25.44 -49.75
CA SER A 525 51.61 24.52 -50.76
C SER A 525 50.18 24.09 -50.39
N GLY A 526 49.30 24.42 -51.29
CA GLY A 526 47.89 24.16 -51.26
C GLY A 526 47.55 22.73 -51.68
N PRO A 527 46.27 22.43 -51.85
CA PRO A 527 45.71 21.09 -51.80
C PRO A 527 45.68 20.37 -53.16
N PRO A 528 45.30 19.10 -53.16
CA PRO A 528 44.48 18.70 -54.32
C PRO A 528 43.15 18.08 -53.87
N SER A 529 42.13 18.64 -54.48
CA SER A 529 40.84 17.97 -54.74
C SER A 529 41.05 16.78 -55.69
N THR A 530 40.32 15.72 -55.48
CA THR A 530 39.82 14.90 -56.59
C THR A 530 38.51 14.20 -56.17
N GLN A 531 37.55 14.57 -57.00
CA GLN A 531 36.36 13.87 -57.40
C GLN A 531 36.68 12.48 -57.98
N GLY A 532 35.66 11.67 -58.03
CA GLY A 532 35.48 10.49 -58.86
C GLY A 532 34.95 9.30 -58.08
N ASP A 533 34.00 8.65 -58.38
CA ASP A 533 33.01 8.51 -59.46
C ASP A 533 32.11 7.33 -59.04
N ALA A 534 30.90 7.47 -59.40
CA ALA A 534 29.80 6.54 -59.43
C ALA A 534 30.10 5.21 -60.19
N ARG A 535 29.21 4.27 -59.94
CA ARG A 535 28.74 3.11 -60.75
C ARG A 535 28.95 1.78 -60.00
N ASN A 536 27.95 1.00 -59.77
CA ASN A 536 26.90 0.32 -60.55
C ASN A 536 25.94 -0.33 -59.54
N ALA A 537 24.68 -0.15 -59.57
CA ALA A 537 23.66 -0.56 -60.58
C ALA A 537 23.28 -2.06 -60.47
N ALA A 538 22.00 -2.22 -60.47
CA ALA A 538 21.17 -3.40 -60.74
C ALA A 538 20.97 -4.37 -59.54
N GLY A 539 19.82 -4.71 -59.19
CA GLY A 539 18.46 -4.66 -59.74
C GLY A 539 17.67 -5.79 -59.20
N ASN A 540 16.46 -5.57 -58.94
CA ASN A 540 15.20 -6.27 -59.22
C ASN A 540 14.23 -5.94 -58.10
N ALA A 541 13.23 -5.20 -58.32
CA ALA A 541 11.97 -5.24 -59.07
C ALA A 541 11.18 -6.53 -58.90
N GLY A 542 10.00 -6.36 -58.37
CA GLY A 542 8.89 -7.29 -58.57
C GLY A 542 8.10 -7.47 -57.27
N LEU A 543 7.06 -6.88 -57.23
CA LEU A 543 5.66 -7.02 -57.64
C LEU A 543 4.75 -7.34 -56.45
N PHE A 544 3.82 -6.40 -56.21
CA PHE A 544 2.37 -6.57 -56.14
C PHE A 544 1.87 -7.86 -55.44
N ALA A 545 0.97 -7.83 -54.51
CA ALA A 545 -0.42 -7.41 -54.64
C ALA A 545 -1.19 -7.67 -53.35
N ALA A 546 -2.08 -6.72 -53.05
CA ALA A 546 -3.48 -6.94 -52.75
C ALA A 546 -3.93 -7.74 -51.54
N SER A 547 -4.63 -7.04 -50.69
CA SER A 547 -5.67 -7.55 -49.77
C SER A 547 -6.76 -8.34 -50.51
N PRO A 548 -7.47 -9.16 -49.83
CA PRO A 548 -8.92 -9.24 -50.08
C PRO A 548 -9.77 -8.88 -48.86
N GLN A 549 -10.74 -8.08 -49.20
CA GLN A 549 -11.97 -7.79 -48.49
C GLN A 549 -12.85 -9.02 -48.38
N GLY A 550 -13.70 -8.97 -47.36
CA GLY A 550 -15.06 -9.47 -47.46
C GLY A 550 -15.27 -10.85 -46.89
N THR A 551 -16.17 -11.00 -45.95
CA THR A 551 -17.58 -11.10 -46.22
C THR A 551 -18.40 -11.09 -44.93
N ALA A 552 -19.35 -10.19 -44.90
CA ALA A 552 -20.52 -10.24 -44.03
C ALA A 552 -21.40 -11.45 -44.40
N LEU A 553 -21.97 -12.10 -43.41
CA LEU A 553 -23.11 -12.99 -43.60
C LEU A 553 -24.26 -12.48 -42.75
N ASP A 554 -25.16 -11.77 -43.40
CA ASP A 554 -26.54 -11.58 -43.01
C ASP A 554 -27.25 -12.94 -43.04
N LEU A 555 -28.02 -13.21 -42.00
CA LEU A 555 -29.15 -14.13 -42.07
C LEU A 555 -30.37 -13.52 -41.38
N HIS A 556 -31.26 -12.97 -42.23
CA HIS A 556 -32.65 -12.71 -41.92
C HIS A 556 -33.42 -14.01 -41.70
N GLY A 557 -34.32 -13.98 -40.71
CA GLY A 557 -35.33 -15.00 -40.56
C GLY A 557 -36.54 -14.49 -39.78
N HIS A 558 -37.57 -14.15 -40.50
CA HIS A 558 -38.89 -13.70 -40.05
C HIS A 558 -39.62 -14.70 -39.14
N GLY A 559 -40.45 -14.16 -38.23
CA GLY A 559 -41.52 -14.87 -37.54
C GLY A 559 -42.43 -13.95 -36.75
N ARG A 560 -43.54 -13.53 -37.35
CA ARG A 560 -44.69 -12.85 -36.72
C ARG A 560 -45.53 -13.86 -35.94
N GLY A 561 -46.27 -13.36 -34.93
CA GLY A 561 -47.43 -14.04 -34.33
C GLY A 561 -47.69 -13.54 -32.91
N ASP A 562 -48.52 -12.68 -32.81
CA ASP A 562 -49.84 -12.37 -32.27
C ASP A 562 -50.08 -12.58 -30.76
N ALA A 563 -50.71 -11.56 -30.26
CA ALA A 563 -51.54 -11.22 -29.12
C ALA A 563 -52.17 -12.37 -28.27
N GLY A 564 -52.23 -12.10 -26.96
CA GLY A 564 -53.03 -12.86 -25.98
C GLY A 564 -52.98 -12.31 -24.59
N THR A 565 -53.84 -11.36 -24.28
CA THR A 565 -54.58 -11.03 -23.05
C THR A 565 -54.12 -11.52 -21.67
N ALA A 566 -53.94 -10.54 -20.79
CA ALA A 566 -54.40 -10.37 -19.40
C ALA A 566 -54.38 -11.56 -18.42
N GLY A 567 -53.71 -11.34 -17.29
CA GLY A 567 -53.82 -12.10 -16.06
C GLY A 567 -53.05 -11.41 -14.94
N ASP A 568 -53.78 -10.67 -14.11
CA ASP A 568 -53.30 -10.03 -12.89
C ASP A 568 -52.70 -11.07 -11.94
N ALA A 569 -51.46 -10.85 -11.51
CA ALA A 569 -50.91 -11.47 -10.31
C ALA A 569 -49.97 -10.46 -9.64
N GLU A 570 -50.43 -9.97 -8.52
CA GLU A 570 -49.65 -9.16 -7.58
C GLU A 570 -48.35 -9.87 -7.20
N MET A 571 -47.22 -9.31 -7.59
CA MET A 571 -45.93 -9.63 -7.04
C MET A 571 -45.32 -8.36 -6.44
N HIS A 572 -45.13 -8.36 -5.12
CA HIS A 572 -44.33 -7.38 -4.42
C HIS A 572 -42.88 -7.47 -4.90
N PRO A 573 -42.25 -6.37 -5.35
CA PRO A 573 -40.83 -6.34 -5.61
C PRO A 573 -40.09 -5.67 -4.46
N LEU A 574 -39.23 -6.42 -3.81
CA LEU A 574 -38.05 -5.86 -3.15
C LEU A 574 -37.03 -5.50 -4.23
N SER A 575 -37.10 -4.30 -4.77
CA SER A 575 -36.09 -3.79 -5.66
C SER A 575 -35.53 -2.49 -5.10
N ASN A 576 -34.21 -2.47 -4.89
CA ASN A 576 -33.42 -1.25 -4.75
C ASN A 576 -33.56 -0.41 -6.03
N GLY A 577 -34.65 0.32 -6.15
CA GLY A 577 -34.94 1.19 -7.27
C GLY A 577 -34.19 2.50 -7.16
N VAL A 578 -33.16 2.64 -7.97
CA VAL A 578 -32.62 3.96 -8.31
C VAL A 578 -33.70 4.70 -9.11
N ARG A 579 -34.40 5.65 -8.48
CA ARG A 579 -35.38 6.49 -9.20
C ARG A 579 -34.65 7.46 -10.12
N PRO A 580 -35.17 7.76 -11.32
CA PRO A 580 -34.57 8.74 -12.23
C PRO A 580 -34.55 10.13 -11.61
N LYS A 581 -33.45 10.84 -11.84
CA LYS A 581 -33.27 12.24 -11.39
C LYS A 581 -34.19 13.16 -12.18
N THR A 582 -35.21 13.72 -11.55
CA THR A 582 -36.00 14.81 -12.15
C THR A 582 -35.31 16.14 -11.92
N PRO A 583 -35.23 17.03 -12.93
CA PRO A 583 -34.64 18.35 -12.75
C PRO A 583 -35.49 19.22 -11.81
N CYS A 584 -34.83 20.04 -11.00
CA CYS A 584 -35.50 21.04 -10.15
C CYS A 584 -36.24 22.03 -11.01
N ALA A 585 -37.50 22.29 -10.68
CA ALA A 585 -38.38 23.20 -11.45
C ALA A 585 -37.87 24.65 -11.50
N GLN A 586 -37.02 25.07 -10.56
CA GLN A 586 -36.52 26.44 -10.47
C GLN A 586 -35.12 26.64 -11.03
N CYS A 587 -34.20 25.66 -10.86
CA CYS A 587 -32.79 25.80 -11.30
C CYS A 587 -32.32 24.74 -12.31
N SER A 588 -33.19 23.84 -12.75
CA SER A 588 -32.94 22.76 -13.73
C SER A 588 -31.81 21.81 -13.40
N ARG A 589 -31.24 21.83 -12.19
CA ARG A 589 -30.19 20.89 -11.76
C ARG A 589 -30.78 19.53 -11.42
N PRO A 590 -30.20 18.42 -11.85
CA PRO A 590 -30.66 17.07 -11.50
C PRO A 590 -30.42 16.82 -10.01
N GLN A 591 -31.49 16.57 -9.24
CA GLN A 591 -31.40 16.33 -7.80
C GLN A 591 -32.29 15.18 -7.32
N TRP A 592 -31.91 14.58 -6.21
CA TRP A 592 -32.69 13.56 -5.52
C TRP A 592 -33.72 14.24 -4.61
N ASN A 593 -34.99 14.00 -4.83
CA ASN A 593 -36.06 14.41 -3.94
C ASN A 593 -36.57 13.20 -3.14
N ALA A 594 -36.23 13.12 -1.87
CA ALA A 594 -36.70 12.06 -0.97
C ALA A 594 -38.18 12.16 -0.62
N GLU A 595 -38.87 13.32 -0.89
CA GLU A 595 -40.21 13.61 -0.43
C GLU A 595 -41.18 14.15 -1.52
N GLY A 596 -40.89 13.89 -2.79
CA GLY A 596 -41.79 14.27 -3.89
C GLY A 596 -41.91 15.79 -4.17
N SER A 597 -41.03 16.62 -3.63
CA SER A 597 -41.00 18.07 -3.90
C SER A 597 -40.40 18.39 -5.27
N PRO A 598 -40.98 19.28 -6.07
CA PRO A 598 -40.42 19.67 -7.36
C PRO A 598 -39.17 20.56 -7.27
N PHE A 599 -38.77 21.01 -6.06
CA PHE A 599 -37.66 21.95 -5.83
C PHE A 599 -36.50 21.27 -5.11
N CYS A 600 -35.26 21.67 -5.44
CA CYS A 600 -34.07 21.20 -4.74
C CYS A 600 -33.92 21.85 -3.34
N LEU A 601 -33.07 21.29 -2.48
CA LEU A 601 -32.85 21.78 -1.12
C LEU A 601 -32.46 23.29 -1.11
N ASP A 602 -31.59 23.71 -2.02
CA ASP A 602 -31.11 25.11 -2.10
C ASP A 602 -32.21 26.08 -2.55
N CYS A 603 -33.17 25.61 -3.35
CA CYS A 603 -34.32 26.44 -3.78
C CYS A 603 -35.49 26.41 -2.79
N ARG A 604 -35.56 25.42 -1.88
CA ARG A 604 -36.55 25.38 -0.78
C ARG A 604 -36.25 26.36 0.33
N THR A 605 -34.97 26.66 0.57
CA THR A 605 -34.55 27.61 1.62
C THR A 605 -34.58 29.08 1.17
N ALA A 606 -34.78 29.32 -0.13
CA ALA A 606 -34.82 30.65 -0.73
C ALA A 606 -36.24 31.14 -1.07
N ALA A 607 -37.29 30.34 -0.78
CA ALA A 607 -38.72 30.69 -0.86
C ALA A 607 -39.34 30.67 0.53
#